data_2f77b81fb7ec665bdda5f2023daaf7f4
#
_entry.id   2f77b81fb7ec665bdda5f2023daaf7f4
#
_cell.length_a   1.000
_cell.length_b   1.000
_cell.length_c   1.000
_cell.angle_alpha   90.00
_cell.angle_beta   90.00
_cell.angle_gamma   90.00
#
_symmetry.space_group_name_H-M   'P 1'
#
loop_
_entity.id
_entity.type
_entity.pdbx_description
1 polymer ?
#
loop_
_entity_poly.entity_id
_entity_poly.type
_entity_poly.pdbx_seq_one_letter_code
_entity_poly.pdbx_strand_id
1 'polypeptide(L)'
;MAYKRKTWREKLADDKGLPRVFTIQPRHQKRWGRGTCAIPSPREVDALIRKIRKGRVATVNQLRAVIANKHGSTIACPITTGIFSWISAHAAAEDEAAGKKRITPWWRVLKEGGKLNPKFPGGVGEHARRLRAEGHTIRNSKLVS
;
A
#
# COMPACT_ATOMS: atom_id res chain seq x y z
N MET A 1 -15.86 29.52 -6.21
CA MET A 1 -15.01 28.95 -5.15
C MET A 1 -13.89 28.14 -5.78
N ALA A 2 -12.67 28.39 -5.38
CA ALA A 2 -11.55 27.59 -5.88
C ALA A 2 -11.60 26.19 -5.24
N TYR A 3 -11.46 25.16 -6.07
CA TYR A 3 -11.36 23.79 -5.58
C TYR A 3 -10.04 23.62 -4.83
N LYS A 4 -10.11 23.25 -3.56
CA LYS A 4 -8.92 23.00 -2.75
C LYS A 4 -8.58 21.51 -2.80
N ARG A 5 -7.42 21.19 -3.37
CA ARG A 5 -6.95 19.82 -3.43
C ARG A 5 -6.60 19.33 -2.02
N LYS A 6 -7.07 18.11 -1.68
CA LYS A 6 -6.72 17.47 -0.41
C LYS A 6 -5.23 17.12 -0.38
N THR A 7 -4.61 17.28 0.79
CA THR A 7 -3.27 16.77 1.02
C THR A 7 -3.30 15.25 1.09
N TRP A 8 -2.15 14.62 0.98
CA TRP A 8 -2.07 13.16 1.13
C TRP A 8 -2.47 12.72 2.53
N ARG A 9 -2.11 13.50 3.56
CA ARG A 9 -2.55 13.25 4.94
C ARG A 9 -4.06 13.27 5.07
N GLU A 10 -4.70 14.25 4.46
CA GLU A 10 -6.16 14.34 4.46
C GLU A 10 -6.80 13.15 3.74
N LYS A 11 -6.23 12.72 2.63
CA LYS A 11 -6.69 11.52 1.90
C LYS A 11 -6.53 10.26 2.75
N LEU A 12 -5.42 10.14 3.48
CA LEU A 12 -5.18 9.00 4.36
C LEU A 12 -6.20 8.94 5.50
N ALA A 13 -6.60 10.09 6.03
CA ALA A 13 -7.54 10.20 7.14
C ALA A 13 -9.00 10.00 6.71
N ASP A 14 -9.30 10.02 5.42
CA ASP A 14 -10.65 9.90 4.90
C ASP A 14 -11.01 8.43 4.67
N ASP A 15 -11.75 7.84 5.62
CA ASP A 15 -12.10 6.42 5.57
C ASP A 15 -13.19 6.08 4.53
N LYS A 16 -13.95 7.04 4.04
CA LYS A 16 -14.98 6.84 2.99
C LYS A 16 -15.99 5.73 3.30
N GLY A 17 -16.32 5.51 4.56
CA GLY A 17 -17.20 4.42 4.97
C GLY A 17 -16.56 3.05 4.94
N LEU A 18 -15.24 2.99 4.87
CA LEU A 18 -14.48 1.73 4.84
C LEU A 18 -13.92 1.41 6.23
N PRO A 19 -13.57 0.16 6.53
CA PRO A 19 -13.60 -1.01 5.63
C PRO A 19 -15.01 -1.57 5.44
N ARG A 20 -15.18 -2.35 4.39
CA ARG A 20 -16.42 -3.12 4.19
C ARG A 20 -16.13 -4.39 3.38
N VAL A 21 -17.05 -5.36 3.48
CA VAL A 21 -16.96 -6.63 2.75
C VAL A 21 -18.21 -6.76 1.90
N PHE A 22 -18.06 -7.21 0.66
CA PHE A 22 -19.19 -7.46 -0.24
C PHE A 22 -19.01 -8.79 -0.96
N THR A 23 -20.13 -9.34 -1.45
CA THR A 23 -20.10 -10.57 -2.28
C THR A 23 -19.67 -10.21 -3.68
N ILE A 24 -18.72 -10.99 -4.23
CA ILE A 24 -18.23 -10.76 -5.59
C ILE A 24 -19.37 -11.05 -6.59
N GLN A 25 -19.72 -10.03 -7.36
CA GLN A 25 -20.80 -10.13 -8.36
C GLN A 25 -20.43 -11.11 -9.47
N PRO A 26 -21.41 -11.83 -10.07
CA PRO A 26 -21.13 -12.79 -11.14
C PRO A 26 -20.29 -12.20 -12.29
N ARG A 27 -20.52 -10.94 -12.66
CA ARG A 27 -19.77 -10.25 -13.72
C ARG A 27 -18.27 -10.08 -13.41
N HIS A 28 -17.89 -10.18 -12.13
CA HIS A 28 -16.50 -10.04 -11.69
C HIS A 28 -15.84 -11.37 -11.31
N GLN A 29 -16.61 -12.47 -11.26
CA GLN A 29 -16.09 -13.77 -10.80
C GLN A 29 -15.01 -14.33 -11.72
N LYS A 30 -15.07 -14.05 -13.00
CA LYS A 30 -14.04 -14.50 -13.94
C LYS A 30 -12.67 -13.92 -13.60
N ARG A 31 -12.65 -12.68 -13.13
CA ARG A 31 -11.41 -11.96 -12.79
C ARG A 31 -10.99 -12.18 -11.32
N TRP A 32 -11.95 -12.18 -10.40
CA TRP A 32 -11.67 -12.19 -8.96
C TRP A 32 -12.07 -13.47 -8.23
N GLY A 33 -12.73 -14.41 -8.92
CA GLY A 33 -13.23 -15.64 -8.31
C GLY A 33 -14.56 -15.46 -7.61
N ARG A 34 -15.00 -16.52 -6.94
CA ARG A 34 -16.24 -16.53 -6.17
C ARG A 34 -15.93 -16.24 -4.70
N GLY A 35 -16.90 -15.72 -3.98
CA GLY A 35 -16.82 -15.46 -2.55
C GLY A 35 -17.00 -13.99 -2.23
N THR A 36 -16.24 -13.52 -1.25
CA THR A 36 -16.33 -12.16 -0.75
C THR A 36 -15.04 -11.40 -0.97
N CYS A 37 -15.17 -10.07 -1.05
CA CYS A 37 -14.03 -9.17 -1.22
C CYS A 37 -14.08 -8.09 -0.13
N ALA A 38 -12.98 -7.93 0.59
CA ALA A 38 -12.83 -6.86 1.57
C ALA A 38 -12.21 -5.64 0.91
N ILE A 39 -12.81 -4.48 1.16
CA ILE A 39 -12.22 -3.19 0.79
C ILE A 39 -11.69 -2.58 2.09
N PRO A 40 -10.37 -2.45 2.27
CA PRO A 40 -9.81 -1.90 3.51
C PRO A 40 -10.02 -0.39 3.58
N SER A 41 -9.85 0.20 4.76
CA SER A 41 -9.73 1.66 4.87
C SER A 41 -8.29 2.07 4.56
N PRO A 42 -8.06 3.34 4.17
CA PRO A 42 -6.69 3.82 3.95
C PRO A 42 -5.81 3.66 5.19
N ARG A 43 -6.33 3.99 6.37
CA ARG A 43 -5.57 3.88 7.63
C ARG A 43 -5.24 2.45 8.00
N GLU A 44 -6.11 1.49 7.63
CA GLU A 44 -5.84 0.08 7.85
C GLU A 44 -4.62 -0.39 7.06
N VAL A 45 -4.53 0.03 5.80
CA VAL A 45 -3.37 -0.30 4.96
C VAL A 45 -2.10 0.36 5.53
N ASP A 46 -2.18 1.62 5.91
CA ASP A 46 -1.06 2.34 6.53
C ASP A 46 -0.57 1.62 7.79
N ALA A 47 -1.48 1.18 8.66
CA ALA A 47 -1.14 0.47 9.89
C ALA A 47 -0.40 -0.85 9.60
N LEU A 48 -0.80 -1.57 8.55
CA LEU A 48 -0.12 -2.79 8.14
C LEU A 48 1.31 -2.49 7.66
N ILE A 49 1.48 -1.45 6.86
CA ILE A 49 2.79 -1.07 6.35
C ILE A 49 3.72 -0.71 7.52
N ARG A 50 3.20 0.00 8.52
CA ARG A 50 3.98 0.36 9.72
C ARG A 50 4.52 -0.84 10.49
N LYS A 51 3.90 -2.01 10.36
CA LYS A 51 4.33 -3.23 11.01
C LYS A 51 5.48 -3.94 10.30
N ILE A 52 5.79 -3.55 9.06
CA ILE A 52 6.92 -4.15 8.33
C ILE A 52 8.22 -3.66 8.95
N ARG A 53 8.99 -4.59 9.50
CA ARG A 53 10.24 -4.27 10.20
C ARG A 53 11.36 -3.92 9.24
N LYS A 54 12.31 -3.12 9.72
CA LYS A 54 13.53 -2.81 8.97
C LYS A 54 14.22 -4.11 8.51
N GLY A 55 14.65 -4.14 7.27
CA GLY A 55 15.25 -5.32 6.67
C GLY A 55 14.26 -6.32 6.11
N ARG A 56 12.96 -6.05 6.25
CA ARG A 56 11.88 -6.88 5.71
C ARG A 56 11.12 -6.13 4.64
N VAL A 57 10.46 -6.87 3.78
CA VAL A 57 9.59 -6.29 2.72
C VAL A 57 8.30 -7.10 2.66
N ALA A 58 7.26 -6.48 2.10
CA ALA A 58 6.00 -7.15 1.79
C ALA A 58 5.52 -6.70 0.42
N THR A 59 4.93 -7.62 -0.33
CA THR A 59 4.26 -7.25 -1.58
C THR A 59 2.82 -6.79 -1.28
N VAL A 60 2.23 -6.05 -2.20
CA VAL A 60 0.82 -5.66 -2.10
C VAL A 60 -0.07 -6.89 -1.94
N ASN A 61 0.26 -7.99 -2.62
CA ASN A 61 -0.51 -9.23 -2.51
C ASN A 61 -0.43 -9.84 -1.11
N GLN A 62 0.72 -9.73 -0.43
CA GLN A 62 0.83 -10.17 0.96
C GLN A 62 -0.01 -9.30 1.89
N LEU A 63 -0.05 -7.99 1.66
CA LEU A 63 -0.93 -7.10 2.42
C LEU A 63 -2.41 -7.47 2.20
N ARG A 64 -2.78 -7.78 0.96
CA ARG A 64 -4.13 -8.23 0.63
C ARG A 64 -4.51 -9.50 1.40
N ALA A 65 -3.60 -10.46 1.49
CA ALA A 65 -3.85 -11.70 2.21
C ALA A 65 -4.14 -11.44 3.69
N VAL A 66 -3.38 -10.55 4.31
CA VAL A 66 -3.60 -10.17 5.72
C VAL A 66 -4.95 -9.47 5.89
N ILE A 67 -5.30 -8.56 4.99
CA ILE A 67 -6.58 -7.84 5.02
C ILE A 67 -7.75 -8.82 4.88
N ALA A 68 -7.67 -9.73 3.90
CA ALA A 68 -8.71 -10.72 3.66
C ALA A 68 -8.92 -11.60 4.90
N ASN A 69 -7.84 -12.07 5.50
CA ASN A 69 -7.89 -12.90 6.70
C ASN A 69 -8.51 -12.14 7.89
N LYS A 70 -8.12 -10.89 8.07
CA LYS A 70 -8.64 -10.04 9.15
C LYS A 70 -10.15 -9.87 9.08
N HIS A 71 -10.68 -9.71 7.87
CA HIS A 71 -12.11 -9.46 7.65
C HIS A 71 -12.92 -10.73 7.36
N GLY A 72 -12.28 -11.89 7.38
CA GLY A 72 -12.94 -13.15 7.08
C GLY A 72 -13.47 -13.21 5.65
N SER A 73 -12.84 -12.50 4.71
CA SER A 73 -13.25 -12.48 3.31
C SER A 73 -12.36 -13.41 2.48
N THR A 74 -12.86 -13.76 1.29
CA THR A 74 -12.13 -14.63 0.37
C THR A 74 -10.89 -13.92 -0.17
N ILE A 75 -11.05 -12.67 -0.57
CA ILE A 75 -9.93 -11.84 -1.06
C ILE A 75 -10.06 -10.42 -0.50
N ALA A 76 -8.99 -9.65 -0.65
CA ALA A 76 -9.01 -8.20 -0.48
C ALA A 76 -8.89 -7.53 -1.85
N CYS A 77 -9.54 -6.39 -2.01
CA CYS A 77 -9.57 -5.66 -3.29
C CYS A 77 -8.15 -5.27 -3.72
N PRO A 78 -7.68 -5.74 -4.89
CA PRO A 78 -6.33 -5.40 -5.35
C PRO A 78 -6.19 -3.92 -5.71
N ILE A 79 -7.25 -3.32 -6.25
CA ILE A 79 -7.24 -1.94 -6.70
C ILE A 79 -7.11 -0.99 -5.50
N THR A 80 -8.00 -1.12 -4.52
CA THR A 80 -7.99 -0.21 -3.35
C THR A 80 -6.78 -0.44 -2.46
N THR A 81 -6.32 -1.68 -2.30
CA THR A 81 -5.11 -1.94 -1.52
C THR A 81 -3.91 -1.24 -2.16
N GLY A 82 -3.79 -1.29 -3.48
CA GLY A 82 -2.74 -0.59 -4.22
C GLY A 82 -2.84 0.93 -4.09
N ILE A 83 -4.05 1.47 -4.29
CA ILE A 83 -4.28 2.92 -4.17
C ILE A 83 -3.98 3.42 -2.75
N PHE A 84 -4.41 2.68 -1.73
CA PHE A 84 -4.20 3.11 -0.34
C PHE A 84 -2.73 2.96 0.09
N SER A 85 -1.99 2.00 -0.47
CA SER A 85 -0.54 1.91 -0.29
C SER A 85 0.16 3.13 -0.87
N TRP A 86 -0.29 3.59 -2.04
CA TRP A 86 0.21 4.79 -2.70
C TRP A 86 -0.10 6.05 -1.88
N ILE A 87 -1.33 6.18 -1.37
CA ILE A 87 -1.71 7.29 -0.50
C ILE A 87 -0.85 7.29 0.78
N SER A 88 -0.66 6.13 1.39
CA SER A 88 0.17 5.98 2.58
C SER A 88 1.61 6.43 2.33
N ALA A 89 2.18 6.06 1.18
CA ALA A 89 3.54 6.42 0.81
C ALA A 89 3.70 7.94 0.66
N HIS A 90 2.77 8.59 -0.05
CA HIS A 90 2.83 10.03 -0.25
C HIS A 90 2.52 10.81 1.04
N ALA A 91 1.63 10.29 1.89
CA ALA A 91 1.39 10.90 3.20
C ALA A 91 2.65 10.83 4.08
N ALA A 92 3.39 9.72 4.02
CA ALA A 92 4.66 9.58 4.72
C ALA A 92 5.69 10.58 4.21
N ALA A 93 5.73 10.81 2.89
CA ALA A 93 6.64 11.80 2.31
C ALA A 93 6.28 13.22 2.76
N GLU A 94 5.00 13.55 2.88
CA GLU A 94 4.56 14.83 3.45
C GLU A 94 5.02 14.97 4.90
N ASP A 95 4.90 13.91 5.69
CA ASP A 95 5.35 13.90 7.09
C ASP A 95 6.86 14.14 7.18
N GLU A 96 7.63 13.46 6.34
CA GLU A 96 9.08 13.61 6.30
C GLU A 96 9.48 15.03 5.93
N ALA A 97 8.82 15.61 4.94
CA ALA A 97 9.06 16.99 4.52
C ALA A 97 8.70 17.99 5.63
N ALA A 98 7.76 17.64 6.51
CA ALA A 98 7.38 18.46 7.66
C ALA A 98 8.32 18.25 8.87
N GLY A 99 9.36 17.45 8.72
CA GLY A 99 10.35 17.22 9.78
C GLY A 99 10.09 16.03 10.68
N LYS A 100 9.08 15.21 10.40
CA LYS A 100 8.82 14.02 11.20
C LYS A 100 9.89 12.96 10.94
N LYS A 101 10.44 12.39 12.00
CA LYS A 101 11.49 11.37 11.90
C LYS A 101 10.93 9.96 11.75
N ARG A 102 9.79 9.70 12.39
CA ARG A 102 9.12 8.40 12.28
C ARG A 102 7.98 8.51 11.27
N ILE A 103 8.18 7.87 10.14
CA ILE A 103 7.18 7.87 9.06
C ILE A 103 6.87 6.42 8.70
N THR A 104 5.73 6.22 8.04
CA THR A 104 5.36 4.91 7.50
C THR A 104 6.45 4.44 6.53
N PRO A 105 7.02 3.24 6.74
CA PRO A 105 8.12 2.75 5.89
C PRO A 105 7.60 2.23 4.54
N TRP A 106 7.09 3.13 3.73
CA TRP A 106 6.46 2.82 2.43
C TRP A 106 7.38 2.08 1.47
N TRP A 107 8.68 2.30 1.57
CA TRP A 107 9.66 1.66 0.67
C TRP A 107 9.77 0.15 0.89
N ARG A 108 9.25 -0.36 2.00
CA ARG A 108 9.22 -1.80 2.30
C ARG A 108 8.07 -2.52 1.61
N VAL A 109 7.25 -1.79 0.86
CA VAL A 109 6.14 -2.36 0.08
C VAL A 109 6.56 -2.45 -1.38
N LEU A 110 6.39 -3.64 -1.95
CA LEU A 110 6.75 -3.93 -3.34
C LEU A 110 5.53 -4.35 -4.13
N LYS A 111 5.61 -4.19 -5.43
CA LYS A 111 4.63 -4.79 -6.35
C LYS A 111 4.89 -6.29 -6.43
N GLU A 112 3.94 -7.02 -6.98
CA GLU A 112 4.07 -8.45 -7.18
C GLU A 112 5.36 -8.77 -7.93
N GLY A 113 6.02 -9.86 -7.54
CA GLY A 113 7.30 -10.27 -8.10
C GLY A 113 8.49 -9.50 -7.57
N GLY A 114 8.31 -8.67 -6.53
CA GLY A 114 9.38 -7.88 -5.93
C GLY A 114 9.75 -6.63 -6.70
N LYS A 115 8.88 -6.18 -7.61
CA LYS A 115 9.13 -4.99 -8.43
C LYS A 115 8.93 -3.71 -7.61
N LEU A 116 9.77 -2.71 -7.88
CA LEU A 116 9.63 -1.39 -7.29
C LEU A 116 8.48 -0.65 -7.95
N ASN A 117 7.87 0.30 -7.23
CA ASN A 117 6.71 1.03 -7.71
C ASN A 117 7.12 2.44 -8.13
N PRO A 118 7.06 2.77 -9.45
CA PRO A 118 7.47 4.10 -9.93
C PRO A 118 6.54 5.21 -9.47
N LYS A 119 5.35 4.88 -8.98
CA LYS A 119 4.37 5.87 -8.48
C LYS A 119 4.63 6.28 -7.02
N PHE A 120 5.50 5.59 -6.32
CA PHE A 120 5.86 5.94 -4.94
C PHE A 120 6.75 7.20 -4.94
N PRO A 121 6.84 7.90 -3.80
CA PRO A 121 7.57 9.18 -3.73
C PRO A 121 9.00 9.07 -4.23
N GLY A 122 9.41 9.99 -5.13
CA GLY A 122 10.75 10.02 -5.68
C GLY A 122 11.03 9.01 -6.77
N GLY A 123 10.05 8.18 -7.14
CA GLY A 123 10.18 7.20 -8.19
C GLY A 123 11.03 6.00 -7.80
N VAL A 124 11.38 5.17 -8.79
CA VAL A 124 12.12 3.93 -8.58
C VAL A 124 13.49 4.16 -7.95
N GLY A 125 14.16 5.26 -8.31
CA GLY A 125 15.50 5.57 -7.77
C GLY A 125 15.49 5.76 -6.25
N GLU A 126 14.54 6.53 -5.74
CA GLU A 126 14.42 6.76 -4.30
C GLU A 126 13.99 5.50 -3.57
N HIS A 127 13.06 4.74 -4.15
CA HIS A 127 12.62 3.45 -3.60
C HIS A 127 13.82 2.50 -3.45
N ALA A 128 14.62 2.37 -4.52
CA ALA A 128 15.82 1.53 -4.51
C ALA A 128 16.85 2.02 -3.48
N ARG A 129 17.05 3.34 -3.38
CA ARG A 129 17.99 3.92 -2.42
C ARG A 129 17.66 3.52 -1.00
N ARG A 130 16.39 3.64 -0.62
CA ARG A 130 15.93 3.31 0.74
C ARG A 130 16.04 1.83 1.04
N LEU A 131 15.71 0.97 0.07
CA LEU A 131 15.87 -0.48 0.24
C LEU A 131 17.32 -0.89 0.35
N ARG A 132 18.21 -0.31 -0.47
CA ARG A 132 19.65 -0.58 -0.37
C ARG A 132 20.22 -0.16 0.98
N ALA A 133 19.73 0.95 1.52
CA ALA A 133 20.14 1.41 2.85
C ALA A 133 19.75 0.41 3.96
N GLU A 134 18.76 -0.44 3.70
CA GLU A 134 18.35 -1.49 4.65
C GLU A 134 18.96 -2.87 4.32
N GLY A 135 19.93 -2.91 3.42
CA GLY A 135 20.67 -4.12 3.13
C GLY A 135 20.16 -4.95 1.94
N HIS A 136 19.19 -4.43 1.20
CA HIS A 136 18.63 -5.15 0.06
C HIS A 136 19.44 -4.91 -1.22
N THR A 137 19.44 -5.90 -2.10
CA THR A 137 20.05 -5.80 -3.43
C THR A 137 18.94 -5.57 -4.46
N ILE A 138 19.09 -4.53 -5.27
CA ILE A 138 18.10 -4.13 -6.29
C ILE A 138 18.79 -4.17 -7.66
N ARG A 139 18.15 -4.86 -8.61
CA ARG A 139 18.59 -4.92 -10.01
C ARG A 139 17.37 -4.79 -10.92
N ASN A 140 17.49 -3.96 -11.97
CA ASN A 140 16.42 -3.75 -12.94
C ASN A 140 15.09 -3.41 -12.29
N SER A 141 15.13 -2.49 -11.30
CA SER A 141 13.96 -2.06 -10.54
C SER A 141 13.22 -3.19 -9.85
N LYS A 142 13.97 -4.19 -9.39
CA LYS A 142 13.42 -5.38 -8.74
C LYS A 142 14.32 -5.82 -7.59
N LEU A 143 13.70 -6.24 -6.49
CA LEU A 143 14.41 -6.82 -5.36
C LEU A 143 14.92 -8.21 -5.75
N VAL A 144 16.20 -8.47 -5.53
CA VAL A 144 16.81 -9.78 -5.81
C VAL A 144 17.30 -10.49 -4.55
N SER A 145 17.44 -9.75 -3.45
CA SER A 145 17.76 -10.38 -2.16
C SER A 145 17.54 -9.46 -0.96
#